data_12c79a1611d54948bc5d674a4d8402b3
#
_entry.id   12c79a1611d54948bc5d674a4d8402b3
#
_cell.length_a   1.000
_cell.length_b   1.000
_cell.length_c   1.000
_cell.angle_alpha   90.00
_cell.angle_beta   90.00
_cell.angle_gamma   90.00
#
_symmetry.space_group_name_H-M   'P 1'
#
loop_
_entity.id
_entity.type
_entity.pdbx_description
1 polymer ?
#
loop_
_entity_poly.entity_id
_entity_poly.type
_entity_poly.pdbx_seq_one_letter_code
_entity_poly.pdbx_strand_id
1 'polypeptide(L)'
;MKAAVIYARVSSTGERQSTARQLADLTNYANLNGLKVVGVYEEHISGAKRNEERAVLTECIDYAVTNGVEVVLFSELSRCGRAVWEVLDTIRTLKDNGINAYFQKEGLSLFSADGKENPYLAVMVSVLGVCAQLERENITYRLNSGRAKYIADGGKLGRKVGSVKSREKKQEEYGKVIRSLRAGKSIRDTAAICGVSVSTVQ
;
A
#
# COMPACT_ATOMS: atom_id res chain seq x y z
N MET A 1 -3.92 31.89 -4.52
CA MET A 1 -3.02 30.97 -3.78
C MET A 1 -3.40 29.56 -4.18
N LYS A 2 -2.44 28.77 -4.58
CA LYS A 2 -2.68 27.37 -4.94
C LYS A 2 -3.05 26.55 -3.70
N ALA A 3 -4.06 25.69 -3.82
CA ALA A 3 -4.46 24.80 -2.73
C ALA A 3 -3.47 23.65 -2.58
N ALA A 4 -3.05 23.37 -1.36
CA ALA A 4 -2.14 22.29 -1.04
C ALA A 4 -2.67 21.43 0.11
N VAL A 5 -2.36 20.13 0.08
CA VAL A 5 -2.52 19.22 1.22
C VAL A 5 -1.17 18.67 1.64
N ILE A 6 -1.03 18.41 2.93
CA ILE A 6 0.17 17.79 3.50
C ILE A 6 -0.15 16.35 3.87
N TYR A 7 0.69 15.41 3.43
CA TYR A 7 0.64 14.05 3.92
C TYR A 7 1.92 13.72 4.70
N ALA A 8 1.74 13.26 5.92
CA ALA A 8 2.82 12.82 6.81
C ALA A 8 2.57 11.41 7.33
N ARG A 9 3.62 10.59 7.37
CA ARG A 9 3.57 9.25 7.94
C ARG A 9 4.51 9.12 9.12
N VAL A 10 3.99 8.59 10.20
CA VAL A 10 4.75 8.29 11.42
C VAL A 10 4.82 6.80 11.66
N SER A 11 5.97 6.33 12.12
CA SER A 11 6.09 4.98 12.65
C SER A 11 5.35 4.88 14.00
N SER A 12 4.71 3.73 14.25
CA SER A 12 3.97 3.46 15.49
C SER A 12 4.85 3.39 16.74
N THR A 13 6.18 3.40 16.59
CA THR A 13 7.16 3.26 17.67
C THR A 13 7.88 4.59 17.94
N GLY A 14 7.26 5.46 18.73
CA GLY A 14 8.00 6.45 19.55
C GLY A 14 8.40 7.78 18.91
N GLU A 15 8.16 8.04 17.62
CA GLU A 15 8.67 9.24 16.92
C GLU A 15 7.65 10.41 16.79
N ARG A 16 6.92 10.74 17.86
CA ARG A 16 6.03 11.91 17.86
C ARG A 16 6.75 13.23 17.54
N GLN A 17 8.01 13.38 17.94
CA GLN A 17 8.82 14.58 17.64
C GLN A 17 9.18 14.70 16.16
N SER A 18 9.32 13.58 15.44
CA SER A 18 9.68 13.59 14.01
C SER A 18 8.52 14.06 13.12
N THR A 19 7.27 13.78 13.51
CA THR A 19 6.09 14.20 12.74
C THR A 19 5.82 15.69 12.88
N ALA A 20 5.80 16.19 14.10
CA ALA A 20 5.60 17.62 14.35
C ALA A 20 6.63 18.45 13.57
N ARG A 21 7.88 17.99 13.51
CA ARG A 21 8.93 18.62 12.72
C ARG A 21 8.63 18.55 11.22
N GLN A 22 8.28 17.36 10.69
CA GLN A 22 7.94 17.19 9.27
C GLN A 22 6.78 18.12 8.86
N LEU A 23 5.73 18.19 9.69
CA LEU A 23 4.59 19.05 9.44
C LEU A 23 4.98 20.54 9.49
N ALA A 24 5.79 20.96 10.47
CA ALA A 24 6.27 22.32 10.57
C ALA A 24 7.10 22.70 9.33
N ASP A 25 8.02 21.83 8.89
CA ASP A 25 8.87 22.06 7.74
C ASP A 25 8.05 22.16 6.43
N LEU A 26 7.07 21.28 6.23
CA LEU A 26 6.18 21.32 5.06
C LEU A 26 5.22 22.53 5.08
N THR A 27 4.74 22.91 6.27
CA THR A 27 3.91 24.11 6.43
C THR A 27 4.71 25.37 6.14
N ASN A 28 5.96 25.45 6.61
CA ASN A 28 6.87 26.54 6.29
C ASN A 28 7.13 26.62 4.79
N TYR A 29 7.39 25.47 4.15
CA TYR A 29 7.55 25.42 2.70
C TYR A 29 6.30 25.95 1.98
N ALA A 30 5.11 25.52 2.40
CA ALA A 30 3.85 25.99 1.82
C ALA A 30 3.72 27.52 1.92
N ASN A 31 3.98 28.08 3.10
CA ASN A 31 3.91 29.53 3.34
C ASN A 31 4.89 30.31 2.46
N LEU A 32 6.15 29.85 2.37
CA LEU A 32 7.19 30.49 1.55
C LEU A 32 6.87 30.45 0.05
N ASN A 33 6.14 29.42 -0.41
CA ASN A 33 5.77 29.25 -1.82
C ASN A 33 4.35 29.75 -2.14
N GLY A 34 3.69 30.46 -1.22
CA GLY A 34 2.37 31.03 -1.44
C GLY A 34 1.28 29.98 -1.63
N LEU A 35 1.44 28.79 -1.01
CA LEU A 35 0.45 27.70 -1.03
C LEU A 35 -0.48 27.85 0.17
N LYS A 36 -1.77 27.60 -0.05
CA LYS A 36 -2.77 27.53 1.02
C LYS A 36 -2.96 26.08 1.43
N VAL A 37 -2.52 25.67 2.61
CA VAL A 37 -2.76 24.35 3.16
C VAL A 37 -4.25 24.21 3.52
N VAL A 38 -4.96 23.33 2.83
CA VAL A 38 -6.40 23.07 3.00
C VAL A 38 -6.69 21.78 3.74
N GLY A 39 -5.69 20.91 3.94
CA GLY A 39 -5.82 19.68 4.70
C GLY A 39 -4.46 19.13 5.13
N VAL A 40 -4.44 18.41 6.25
CA VAL A 40 -3.28 17.72 6.78
C VAL A 40 -3.71 16.30 7.10
N TYR A 41 -2.99 15.32 6.54
CA TYR A 41 -3.26 13.89 6.64
C TYR A 41 -2.09 13.20 7.35
N GLU A 42 -2.32 12.76 8.56
CA GLU A 42 -1.31 12.10 9.39
C GLU A 42 -1.63 10.62 9.54
N GLU A 43 -0.73 9.78 9.11
CA GLU A 43 -0.90 8.33 9.18
C GLU A 43 0.05 7.69 10.20
N HIS A 44 -0.50 7.06 11.21
CA HIS A 44 0.24 6.34 12.24
C HIS A 44 0.32 4.85 11.89
N ILE A 45 1.26 4.49 11.02
CA ILE A 45 1.35 3.12 10.51
C ILE A 45 2.79 2.67 10.32
N SER A 46 3.04 1.38 10.51
CA SER A 46 4.32 0.76 10.15
C SER A 46 4.56 0.90 8.65
N GLY A 47 5.77 1.31 8.25
CA GLY A 47 6.18 1.34 6.85
C GLY A 47 6.07 0.02 6.10
N ALA A 48 5.66 -1.06 6.82
CA ALA A 48 5.48 -2.41 6.29
C ALA A 48 4.15 -2.65 5.60
N LYS A 49 3.11 -1.81 5.77
CA LYS A 49 1.80 -2.01 5.15
C LYS A 49 1.74 -1.47 3.73
N ARG A 50 0.98 -2.15 2.85
CA ARG A 50 0.74 -1.72 1.46
C ARG A 50 -0.10 -0.46 1.41
N ASN A 51 -0.08 0.27 0.28
CA ASN A 51 -0.88 1.48 0.12
C ASN A 51 -2.39 1.21 0.22
N GLU A 52 -2.88 0.06 -0.26
CA GLU A 52 -4.28 -0.38 -0.09
C GLU A 52 -4.72 -0.49 1.37
N GLU A 53 -3.76 -0.73 2.29
CA GLU A 53 -3.98 -0.76 3.73
C GLU A 53 -3.73 0.62 4.39
N ARG A 54 -3.38 1.64 3.57
CA ARG A 54 -3.04 3.00 3.99
C ARG A 54 -4.23 3.92 3.72
N ALA A 55 -5.27 3.75 4.51
CA ALA A 55 -6.52 4.47 4.35
C ALA A 55 -6.34 6.00 4.31
N VAL A 56 -5.41 6.55 5.12
CA VAL A 56 -5.17 8.00 5.18
C VAL A 56 -4.46 8.52 3.94
N LEU A 57 -3.51 7.75 3.34
CA LEU A 57 -2.90 8.14 2.07
C LEU A 57 -3.94 8.14 0.94
N THR A 58 -4.76 7.10 0.88
CA THR A 58 -5.83 6.99 -0.10
C THR A 58 -6.81 8.15 0.06
N GLU A 59 -7.27 8.43 1.27
CA GLU A 59 -8.14 9.57 1.58
C GLU A 59 -7.52 10.91 1.17
N CYS A 60 -6.22 11.11 1.43
CA CYS A 60 -5.50 12.32 1.04
C CYS A 60 -5.50 12.51 -0.49
N ILE A 61 -5.23 11.44 -1.25
CA ILE A 61 -5.20 11.48 -2.72
C ILE A 61 -6.61 11.68 -3.28
N ASP A 62 -7.60 10.96 -2.79
CA ASP A 62 -8.99 11.07 -3.20
C ASP A 62 -9.54 12.49 -2.92
N TYR A 63 -9.21 13.04 -1.74
CA TYR A 63 -9.54 14.43 -1.41
C TYR A 63 -8.90 15.41 -2.39
N ALA A 64 -7.60 15.22 -2.68
CA ALA A 64 -6.88 16.09 -3.61
C ALA A 64 -7.49 16.06 -5.01
N VAL A 65 -7.84 14.88 -5.51
CA VAL A 65 -8.49 14.70 -6.83
C VAL A 65 -9.88 15.34 -6.84
N THR A 66 -10.69 15.07 -5.81
CA THR A 66 -12.10 15.49 -5.80
C THR A 66 -12.27 16.99 -5.57
N ASN A 67 -11.38 17.62 -4.79
CA ASN A 67 -11.51 19.01 -4.38
C ASN A 67 -10.61 19.98 -5.16
N GLY A 68 -9.99 19.53 -6.25
CA GLY A 68 -9.16 20.39 -7.11
C GLY A 68 -7.92 20.93 -6.39
N VAL A 69 -7.31 20.12 -5.52
CA VAL A 69 -6.03 20.47 -4.88
C VAL A 69 -4.94 20.47 -5.94
N GLU A 70 -4.12 21.51 -5.94
CA GLU A 70 -3.08 21.67 -6.96
C GLU A 70 -1.75 21.02 -6.57
N VAL A 71 -1.49 20.84 -5.26
CA VAL A 71 -0.20 20.33 -4.77
C VAL A 71 -0.39 19.41 -3.57
N VAL A 72 0.26 18.24 -3.60
CA VAL A 72 0.42 17.37 -2.42
C VAL A 72 1.87 17.47 -1.92
N LEU A 73 2.04 17.75 -0.65
CA LEU A 73 3.34 17.92 -0.01
C LEU A 73 3.70 16.67 0.78
N PHE A 74 4.84 16.08 0.47
CA PHE A 74 5.42 14.91 1.13
C PHE A 74 6.78 15.27 1.75
N SER A 75 7.10 14.72 2.91
CA SER A 75 8.43 14.88 3.50
C SER A 75 9.53 14.16 2.70
N GLU A 76 9.23 13.04 2.10
CA GLU A 76 10.14 12.28 1.23
C GLU A 76 9.36 11.32 0.32
N LEU A 77 9.99 10.85 -0.74
CA LEU A 77 9.39 9.97 -1.74
C LEU A 77 8.89 8.64 -1.16
N SER A 78 9.56 8.11 -0.13
CA SER A 78 9.16 6.89 0.57
C SER A 78 7.81 7.01 1.32
N ARG A 79 7.24 8.21 1.39
CA ARG A 79 5.91 8.43 1.97
C ARG A 79 4.79 8.08 1.00
N CYS A 80 5.04 8.12 -0.30
CA CYS A 80 4.07 7.77 -1.34
C CYS A 80 3.79 6.28 -1.45
N GLY A 81 4.69 5.43 -0.98
CA GLY A 81 4.56 3.98 -1.04
C GLY A 81 5.67 3.29 -0.26
N ARG A 82 5.48 2.01 0.03
CA ARG A 82 6.48 1.15 0.64
C ARG A 82 7.37 0.49 -0.40
N ALA A 83 6.74 -0.06 -1.41
CA ALA A 83 7.40 -0.64 -2.56
C ALA A 83 7.50 0.40 -3.67
N VAL A 84 8.51 0.29 -4.50
CA VAL A 84 8.71 1.27 -5.57
C VAL A 84 7.52 1.32 -6.53
N TRP A 85 6.88 0.18 -6.81
CA TRP A 85 5.69 0.16 -7.68
C TRP A 85 4.51 0.94 -7.06
N GLU A 86 4.36 0.97 -5.73
CA GLU A 86 3.34 1.80 -5.05
C GLU A 86 3.65 3.30 -5.16
N VAL A 87 4.94 3.66 -5.05
CA VAL A 87 5.39 5.03 -5.28
C VAL A 87 5.09 5.46 -6.71
N LEU A 88 5.40 4.59 -7.69
CA LEU A 88 5.12 4.83 -9.11
C LEU A 88 3.62 5.02 -9.36
N ASP A 89 2.79 4.19 -8.75
CA ASP A 89 1.32 4.25 -8.90
C ASP A 89 0.76 5.54 -8.30
N THR A 90 1.20 5.92 -7.11
CA THR A 90 0.83 7.19 -6.48
C THR A 90 1.23 8.39 -7.34
N ILE A 91 2.48 8.42 -7.84
CA ILE A 91 2.97 9.50 -8.71
C ILE A 91 2.16 9.55 -10.01
N ARG A 92 1.87 8.40 -10.61
CA ARG A 92 1.03 8.30 -11.81
C ARG A 92 -0.36 8.85 -11.57
N THR A 93 -1.01 8.45 -10.46
CA THR A 93 -2.34 8.95 -10.10
C THR A 93 -2.36 10.49 -9.98
N LEU A 94 -1.38 11.07 -9.29
CA LEU A 94 -1.27 12.52 -9.16
C LEU A 94 -1.03 13.20 -10.50
N LYS A 95 -0.13 12.63 -11.32
CA LYS A 95 0.18 13.13 -12.67
C LYS A 95 -1.04 13.11 -13.59
N ASP A 96 -1.75 11.98 -13.64
CA ASP A 96 -2.92 11.80 -14.53
C ASP A 96 -4.07 12.76 -14.16
N ASN A 97 -4.11 13.23 -12.90
CA ASN A 97 -5.05 14.24 -12.42
C ASN A 97 -4.49 15.69 -12.44
N GLY A 98 -3.28 15.89 -12.97
CA GLY A 98 -2.66 17.23 -13.04
C GLY A 98 -2.27 17.82 -11.68
N ILE A 99 -2.19 17.00 -10.65
CA ILE A 99 -1.85 17.41 -9.28
C ILE A 99 -0.33 17.34 -9.12
N ASN A 100 0.29 18.45 -8.72
CA ASN A 100 1.73 18.46 -8.43
C ASN A 100 2.02 17.74 -7.11
N ALA A 101 3.17 17.08 -7.02
CA ALA A 101 3.70 16.53 -5.78
C ALA A 101 5.06 17.17 -5.50
N TYR A 102 5.28 17.57 -4.24
CA TYR A 102 6.59 18.04 -3.80
C TYR A 102 7.16 17.09 -2.73
N PHE A 103 8.40 16.72 -2.91
CA PHE A 103 9.16 15.83 -2.03
C PHE A 103 10.30 16.62 -1.38
N GLN A 104 10.12 16.97 -0.13
CA GLN A 104 10.98 17.92 0.58
C GLN A 104 12.43 17.43 0.69
N LYS A 105 12.62 16.17 1.07
CA LYS A 105 13.95 15.59 1.27
C LYS A 105 14.75 15.52 -0.02
N GLU A 106 14.08 15.21 -1.12
CA GLU A 106 14.66 15.14 -2.45
C GLU A 106 14.78 16.52 -3.11
N GLY A 107 14.04 17.52 -2.61
CA GLY A 107 13.97 18.85 -3.19
C GLY A 107 13.36 18.88 -4.59
N LEU A 108 12.51 17.91 -4.91
CA LEU A 108 11.94 17.73 -6.25
C LEU A 108 10.42 17.86 -6.24
N SER A 109 9.90 18.40 -7.35
CA SER A 109 8.46 18.40 -7.64
C SER A 109 8.16 17.55 -8.87
N LEU A 110 6.93 17.05 -8.97
CA LEU A 110 6.45 16.28 -10.12
C LEU A 110 6.41 17.13 -11.38
N PHE A 111 5.92 18.36 -11.27
CA PHE A 111 5.93 19.33 -12.36
C PHE A 111 6.85 20.49 -12.01
N SER A 112 7.56 20.98 -13.01
CA SER A 112 8.37 22.19 -12.95
C SER A 112 7.48 23.44 -12.96
N ALA A 113 8.08 24.63 -12.75
CA ALA A 113 7.34 25.89 -12.71
C ALA A 113 6.62 26.22 -14.03
N ASP A 114 7.10 25.71 -15.16
CA ASP A 114 6.50 25.83 -16.50
C ASP A 114 5.36 24.83 -16.76
N GLY A 115 4.99 24.02 -15.76
CA GLY A 115 3.93 23.02 -15.85
C GLY A 115 4.32 21.72 -16.56
N LYS A 116 5.57 21.59 -17.00
CA LYS A 116 6.06 20.36 -17.60
C LYS A 116 6.54 19.38 -16.53
N GLU A 117 6.55 18.10 -16.87
CA GLU A 117 7.13 17.08 -16.00
C GLU A 117 8.58 17.40 -15.67
N ASN A 118 8.94 17.25 -14.40
CA ASN A 118 10.31 17.45 -13.97
C ASN A 118 11.19 16.28 -14.45
N PRO A 119 12.13 16.51 -15.36
CA PRO A 119 12.93 15.43 -15.91
C PRO A 119 13.81 14.73 -14.86
N TYR A 120 14.24 15.44 -13.82
CA TYR A 120 15.05 14.86 -12.75
C TYR A 120 14.22 13.85 -11.93
N LEU A 121 12.97 14.19 -11.61
CA LEU A 121 12.09 13.26 -10.92
C LEU A 121 11.75 12.06 -11.82
N ALA A 122 11.51 12.28 -13.11
CA ALA A 122 11.23 11.20 -14.06
C ALA A 122 12.40 10.21 -14.15
N VAL A 123 13.64 10.69 -14.21
CA VAL A 123 14.83 9.83 -14.18
C VAL A 123 14.94 9.07 -12.86
N MET A 124 14.78 9.76 -11.72
CA MET A 124 14.85 9.15 -10.40
C MET A 124 13.81 8.04 -10.22
N VAL A 125 12.58 8.31 -10.63
CA VAL A 125 11.47 7.35 -10.60
C VAL A 125 11.76 6.13 -11.50
N SER A 126 12.34 6.34 -12.67
CA SER A 126 12.75 5.27 -13.58
C SER A 126 13.86 4.38 -12.99
N VAL A 127 14.87 4.98 -12.37
CA VAL A 127 15.95 4.25 -11.69
C VAL A 127 15.39 3.43 -10.51
N LEU A 128 14.51 4.01 -9.71
CA LEU A 128 13.83 3.30 -8.62
C LEU A 128 13.01 2.12 -9.16
N GLY A 129 12.33 2.29 -10.30
CA GLY A 129 11.58 1.21 -10.96
C GLY A 129 12.46 0.03 -11.33
N VAL A 130 13.62 0.29 -11.93
CA VAL A 130 14.61 -0.75 -12.27
C VAL A 130 15.14 -1.42 -11.00
N CYS A 131 15.48 -0.66 -9.96
CA CYS A 131 15.96 -1.21 -8.68
C CYS A 131 14.92 -2.15 -8.05
N ALA A 132 13.63 -1.79 -8.08
CA ALA A 132 12.56 -2.63 -7.57
C ALA A 132 12.40 -3.94 -8.35
N GLN A 133 12.55 -3.88 -9.66
CA GLN A 133 12.50 -5.09 -10.49
C GLN A 133 13.66 -6.03 -10.14
N LEU A 134 14.88 -5.52 -10.06
CA LEU A 134 16.05 -6.30 -9.66
C LEU A 134 15.89 -6.92 -8.26
N GLU A 135 15.32 -6.19 -7.30
CA GLU A 135 15.05 -6.72 -5.97
C GLU A 135 14.05 -7.90 -6.01
N ARG A 136 12.94 -7.78 -6.78
CA ARG A 136 11.98 -8.87 -6.96
C ARG A 136 12.61 -10.10 -7.61
N GLU A 137 13.43 -9.91 -8.62
CA GLU A 137 14.15 -11.00 -9.28
C GLU A 137 15.11 -11.70 -8.30
N ASN A 138 15.86 -10.93 -7.50
CA ASN A 138 16.74 -11.46 -6.46
C ASN A 138 15.99 -12.23 -5.37
N ILE A 139 14.82 -11.76 -4.94
CA ILE A 139 13.97 -12.46 -3.97
C ILE A 139 13.47 -13.77 -4.58
N THR A 140 12.98 -13.74 -5.81
CA THR A 140 12.50 -14.93 -6.53
C THR A 140 13.61 -15.97 -6.70
N TYR A 141 14.81 -15.53 -7.09
CA TYR A 141 15.98 -16.40 -7.20
C TYR A 141 16.33 -17.07 -5.85
N ARG A 142 16.39 -16.29 -4.76
CA ARG A 142 16.67 -16.84 -3.41
C ARG A 142 15.60 -17.83 -2.96
N LEU A 143 14.33 -17.55 -3.20
CA LEU A 143 13.23 -18.45 -2.87
C LEU A 143 13.30 -19.75 -3.67
N ASN A 144 13.58 -19.68 -4.96
CA ASN A 144 13.69 -20.86 -5.82
C ASN A 144 14.93 -21.71 -5.46
N SER A 145 16.07 -21.06 -5.21
CA SER A 145 17.28 -21.73 -4.73
C SER A 145 17.07 -22.42 -3.38
N GLY A 146 16.42 -21.74 -2.43
CA GLY A 146 16.07 -22.31 -1.14
C GLY A 146 15.11 -23.49 -1.25
N ARG A 147 14.10 -23.41 -2.16
CA ARG A 147 13.19 -24.53 -2.45
C ARG A 147 13.92 -25.72 -3.05
N ALA A 148 14.79 -25.47 -4.03
CA ALA A 148 15.57 -26.52 -4.68
C ALA A 148 16.45 -27.26 -3.66
N LYS A 149 17.16 -26.52 -2.79
CA LYS A 149 17.95 -27.09 -1.71
C LYS A 149 17.09 -27.92 -0.76
N TYR A 150 15.94 -27.38 -0.31
CA TYR A 150 15.03 -28.10 0.58
C TYR A 150 14.54 -29.43 -0.01
N ILE A 151 14.23 -29.45 -1.33
CA ILE A 151 13.84 -30.67 -2.04
C ILE A 151 15.02 -31.65 -2.13
N ALA A 152 16.22 -31.15 -2.43
CA ALA A 152 17.45 -32.00 -2.52
C ALA A 152 17.78 -32.62 -1.17
N ASP A 153 17.52 -31.93 -0.06
CA ASP A 153 17.67 -32.44 1.31
C ASP A 153 16.52 -33.38 1.74
N GLY A 154 15.66 -33.85 0.79
CA GLY A 154 14.55 -34.77 1.05
C GLY A 154 13.26 -34.09 1.56
N GLY A 155 13.19 -32.78 1.59
CA GLY A 155 12.01 -32.03 1.97
C GLY A 155 10.89 -32.14 0.91
N LYS A 156 9.63 -32.09 1.37
CA LYS A 156 8.44 -32.09 0.50
C LYS A 156 7.71 -30.76 0.61
N LEU A 157 7.48 -30.11 -0.55
CA LEU A 157 6.68 -28.92 -0.64
C LEU A 157 5.19 -29.24 -0.54
N GLY A 158 4.41 -28.28 -0.10
CA GLY A 158 2.96 -28.41 0.01
C GLY A 158 2.49 -28.70 1.44
N ARG A 159 1.22 -29.06 1.55
CA ARG A 159 0.60 -29.32 2.85
C ARG A 159 1.16 -30.60 3.45
N LYS A 160 1.55 -30.57 4.72
CA LYS A 160 2.01 -31.76 5.45
C LYS A 160 0.93 -32.85 5.43
N VAL A 161 1.33 -34.08 5.14
CA VAL A 161 0.45 -35.25 5.21
C VAL A 161 -0.15 -35.33 6.61
N GLY A 162 -1.48 -35.54 6.70
CA GLY A 162 -2.20 -35.56 7.97
C GLY A 162 -2.52 -34.20 8.60
N SER A 163 -2.08 -33.09 7.98
CA SER A 163 -2.44 -31.75 8.45
C SER A 163 -3.91 -31.46 8.14
N VAL A 164 -4.78 -31.66 9.10
CA VAL A 164 -6.21 -31.30 9.06
C VAL A 164 -6.48 -30.15 10.04
N LYS A 165 -7.41 -29.27 9.66
CA LYS A 165 -7.86 -28.20 10.58
C LYS A 165 -8.46 -28.84 11.84
N SER A 166 -8.18 -28.27 13.01
CA SER A 166 -8.82 -28.72 14.24
C SER A 166 -10.34 -28.62 14.16
N ARG A 167 -11.03 -29.38 14.99
CA ARG A 167 -12.51 -29.40 15.03
C ARG A 167 -13.07 -28.02 15.35
N GLU A 168 -12.44 -27.31 16.26
CA GLU A 168 -12.82 -25.93 16.66
C GLU A 168 -12.71 -24.97 15.48
N LYS A 169 -11.57 -24.98 14.77
CA LYS A 169 -11.38 -24.14 13.58
C LYS A 169 -12.35 -24.46 12.45
N LYS A 170 -12.69 -25.75 12.27
CA LYS A 170 -13.73 -26.14 11.30
C LYS A 170 -15.10 -25.63 11.72
N GLN A 171 -15.43 -25.69 13.02
CA GLN A 171 -16.71 -25.20 13.55
C GLN A 171 -16.84 -23.66 13.40
N GLU A 172 -15.76 -22.92 13.63
CA GLU A 172 -15.71 -21.48 13.45
C GLU A 172 -15.90 -21.09 11.99
N GLU A 173 -15.10 -21.69 11.09
CA GLU A 173 -15.07 -21.37 9.66
C GLU A 173 -16.34 -21.83 8.91
N TYR A 174 -16.82 -23.03 9.24
CA TYR A 174 -17.96 -23.66 8.55
C TYR A 174 -19.23 -23.77 9.40
N GLY A 175 -19.36 -22.93 10.43
CA GLY A 175 -20.51 -22.99 11.36
C GLY A 175 -21.88 -22.84 10.69
N LYS A 176 -21.96 -22.03 9.61
CA LYS A 176 -23.20 -21.90 8.81
C LYS A 176 -23.50 -23.17 8.02
N VAL A 177 -22.48 -23.79 7.41
CA VAL A 177 -22.58 -25.04 6.64
C VAL A 177 -23.05 -26.18 7.55
N ILE A 178 -22.39 -26.32 8.71
CA ILE A 178 -22.70 -27.37 9.70
C ILE A 178 -24.16 -27.23 10.20
N ARG A 179 -24.62 -26.00 10.50
CA ARG A 179 -26.00 -25.74 10.90
C ARG A 179 -27.01 -26.10 9.80
N SER A 180 -26.69 -25.77 8.55
CA SER A 180 -27.59 -26.07 7.42
C SER A 180 -27.72 -27.57 7.18
N LEU A 181 -26.61 -28.33 7.27
CA LEU A 181 -26.61 -29.80 7.15
C LEU A 181 -27.37 -30.45 8.32
N ARG A 182 -27.19 -29.97 9.57
CA ARG A 182 -27.93 -30.45 10.72
C ARG A 182 -29.43 -30.19 10.65
N ALA A 183 -29.84 -29.15 9.92
CA ALA A 183 -31.24 -28.85 9.63
C ALA A 183 -31.83 -29.74 8.51
N GLY A 184 -31.09 -30.77 8.03
CA GLY A 184 -31.56 -31.73 7.03
C GLY A 184 -31.52 -31.25 5.59
N LYS A 185 -30.84 -30.15 5.30
CA LYS A 185 -30.71 -29.65 3.93
C LYS A 185 -29.74 -30.50 3.10
N SER A 186 -30.01 -30.65 1.82
CA SER A 186 -29.14 -31.38 0.92
C SER A 186 -27.76 -30.69 0.79
N ILE A 187 -26.72 -31.45 0.40
CA ILE A 187 -25.37 -30.92 0.16
C ILE A 187 -25.41 -29.79 -0.88
N ARG A 188 -26.20 -29.94 -1.94
CA ARG A 188 -26.32 -28.94 -3.00
C ARG A 188 -27.00 -27.66 -2.53
N ASP A 189 -28.11 -27.79 -1.80
CA ASP A 189 -28.82 -26.63 -1.23
C ASP A 189 -27.97 -25.91 -0.18
N THR A 190 -27.24 -26.69 0.66
CA THR A 190 -26.32 -26.11 1.64
C THR A 190 -25.21 -25.33 0.96
N ALA A 191 -24.61 -25.85 -0.11
CA ALA A 191 -23.60 -25.16 -0.89
C ALA A 191 -24.12 -23.85 -1.46
N ALA A 192 -25.32 -23.87 -2.07
CA ALA A 192 -25.96 -22.68 -2.63
C ALA A 192 -26.28 -21.62 -1.56
N ILE A 193 -26.89 -22.04 -0.43
CA ILE A 193 -27.27 -21.13 0.66
C ILE A 193 -26.06 -20.51 1.36
N CYS A 194 -24.97 -21.27 1.52
CA CYS A 194 -23.78 -20.83 2.22
C CYS A 194 -22.74 -20.16 1.29
N GLY A 195 -22.96 -20.15 -0.03
CA GLY A 195 -22.03 -19.57 -1.01
C GLY A 195 -20.69 -20.31 -1.09
N VAL A 196 -20.67 -21.62 -0.85
CA VAL A 196 -19.46 -22.45 -0.87
C VAL A 196 -19.56 -23.55 -1.94
N SER A 197 -18.42 -24.11 -2.32
CA SER A 197 -18.43 -25.23 -3.29
C SER A 197 -19.05 -26.49 -2.69
N VAL A 198 -19.65 -27.34 -3.54
CA VAL A 198 -20.18 -28.65 -3.14
C VAL A 198 -19.11 -29.51 -2.48
N SER A 199 -17.87 -29.48 -2.98
CA SER A 199 -16.74 -30.20 -2.38
C SER A 199 -16.32 -29.67 -1.01
N THR A 200 -16.68 -28.45 -0.65
CA THR A 200 -16.44 -27.90 0.69
C THR A 200 -17.48 -28.41 1.69
N VAL A 201 -18.70 -28.75 1.23
CA VAL A 201 -19.79 -29.27 2.05
C VAL A 201 -19.66 -30.78 2.28
N GLN A 202 -19.05 -31.52 1.36
CA GLN A 202 -18.68 -32.94 1.50
C GLN A 202 -17.57 -33.16 2.52
#